data_4c401f325d34e2f2f080f5db0f2e6903
#
_entry.id   4c401f325d34e2f2f080f5db0f2e6903
#
_cell.length_a   1.000
_cell.length_b   1.000
_cell.length_c   1.000
_cell.angle_alpha   90.00
_cell.angle_beta   90.00
_cell.angle_gamma   90.00
#
_symmetry.space_group_name_H-M   'P 1'
#
loop_
_entity.id
_entity.type
_entity.pdbx_description
1 polymer ?
#
loop_
_entity_poly.entity_id
_entity_poly.type
_entity_poly.pdbx_seq_one_letter_code
_entity_poly.pdbx_strand_id
1 'polypeptide(L)'
;MVKSSRKLKSAVLATTLGLLLTTTSFITTSNAATVKTGVACKKAGLKTKVGKKNYVCGRNPYVTPTKLTWMLSTCKQAGDLLVQAKEAEEMMLMQATIFGYKTLTELGTALGGQEQKDINDLVKTIADGEAAMKNTLCKRGK
;
A
#
# COMPACT_ATOMS: atom_id res chain seq x y z
N MET A 1 -30.97 53.19 4.97
CA MET A 1 -30.14 54.33 4.49
C MET A 1 -28.84 54.28 5.28
N VAL A 2 -27.73 53.95 4.69
CA VAL A 2 -26.44 54.64 4.64
C VAL A 2 -25.53 53.79 3.76
N LYS A 3 -25.24 54.28 2.57
CA LYS A 3 -24.18 53.83 1.65
C LYS A 3 -22.84 54.29 2.23
N SER A 4 -21.84 53.42 2.26
CA SER A 4 -20.46 53.86 2.30
C SER A 4 -19.63 52.99 1.39
N SER A 5 -19.39 53.52 0.21
CA SER A 5 -18.35 53.13 -0.73
C SER A 5 -16.98 53.52 -0.18
N ARG A 6 -16.08 52.56 0.01
CA ARG A 6 -14.65 52.90 0.07
C ARG A 6 -13.92 52.07 -0.99
N LYS A 7 -13.60 52.75 -2.08
CA LYS A 7 -12.63 52.31 -3.08
C LYS A 7 -11.24 52.40 -2.46
N LEU A 8 -10.59 51.29 -2.20
CA LEU A 8 -9.14 51.27 -1.98
C LEU A 8 -8.50 50.84 -3.30
N LYS A 9 -7.88 51.82 -3.93
CA LYS A 9 -6.87 51.59 -4.96
C LYS A 9 -5.57 51.31 -4.22
N SER A 10 -5.00 50.14 -4.38
CA SER A 10 -3.63 49.85 -3.93
C SER A 10 -2.86 49.19 -5.04
N ALA A 11 -1.73 49.79 -5.26
CA ALA A 11 -0.80 49.63 -6.35
C ALA A 11 -0.22 48.23 -6.45
N VAL A 12 -0.10 47.79 -7.68
CA VAL A 12 0.66 46.66 -8.13
C VAL A 12 2.15 46.99 -8.02
N LEU A 13 2.87 46.23 -7.17
CA LEU A 13 4.32 46.13 -7.24
C LEU A 13 4.64 44.72 -7.74
N ALA A 14 4.87 44.65 -9.02
CA ALA A 14 5.42 43.47 -9.69
C ALA A 14 6.92 43.36 -9.36
N THR A 15 7.28 42.44 -8.47
CA THR A 15 8.64 41.99 -8.32
C THR A 15 8.73 40.56 -8.84
N THR A 16 9.06 40.43 -10.10
CA THR A 16 9.47 39.21 -10.75
C THR A 16 10.88 38.82 -10.28
N LEU A 17 10.98 38.03 -9.22
CA LEU A 17 12.20 37.31 -8.92
C LEU A 17 12.06 35.92 -9.54
N GLY A 18 12.62 35.79 -10.75
CA GLY A 18 12.78 34.51 -11.41
C GLY A 18 13.79 33.64 -10.66
N LEU A 19 13.30 32.78 -9.77
CA LEU A 19 14.11 31.66 -9.29
C LEU A 19 14.00 30.52 -10.31
N LEU A 20 14.98 30.46 -11.19
CA LEU A 20 15.28 29.28 -12.01
C LEU A 20 15.75 28.18 -11.04
N LEU A 21 14.79 27.46 -10.47
CA LEU A 21 15.04 26.15 -9.85
C LEU A 21 15.35 25.18 -10.98
N THR A 22 16.62 25.13 -11.37
CA THR A 22 17.15 23.98 -12.14
C THR A 22 17.06 22.77 -11.21
N THR A 23 15.94 22.07 -11.25
CA THR A 23 15.85 20.73 -10.71
C THR A 23 16.73 19.85 -11.56
N THR A 24 18.00 19.74 -11.18
CA THR A 24 18.86 18.67 -11.67
C THR A 24 18.23 17.36 -11.22
N SER A 25 17.38 16.81 -12.07
CA SER A 25 16.93 15.44 -11.94
C SER A 25 18.19 14.58 -12.06
N PHE A 26 18.75 14.19 -10.92
CA PHE A 26 19.73 13.11 -10.90
C PHE A 26 19.03 11.85 -11.39
N ILE A 27 18.98 11.66 -12.69
CA ILE A 27 18.69 10.39 -13.31
C ILE A 27 19.91 9.52 -12.97
N THR A 28 19.85 8.91 -11.78
CA THR A 28 20.73 7.78 -11.52
C THR A 28 20.31 6.70 -12.50
N THR A 29 21.06 6.55 -13.58
CA THR A 29 21.02 5.38 -14.46
C THR A 29 21.45 4.16 -13.63
N SER A 30 20.59 3.71 -12.72
CA SER A 30 20.72 2.39 -12.15
C SER A 30 20.46 1.42 -13.30
N ASN A 31 21.44 0.59 -13.60
CA ASN A 31 21.34 -0.45 -14.63
C ASN A 31 19.98 -1.14 -14.55
N ALA A 32 19.07 -0.76 -15.44
CA ALA A 32 17.69 -1.26 -15.49
C ALA A 32 17.62 -2.80 -15.62
N ALA A 33 18.72 -3.41 -16.09
CA ALA A 33 18.85 -4.85 -16.24
C ALA A 33 18.87 -5.64 -14.91
N THR A 34 19.13 -5.00 -13.77
CA THR A 34 19.24 -5.68 -12.47
C THR A 34 17.99 -5.56 -11.59
N VAL A 35 16.99 -4.76 -11.99
CA VAL A 35 15.78 -4.58 -11.20
C VAL A 35 14.78 -5.68 -11.50
N LYS A 36 14.68 -6.64 -10.60
CA LYS A 36 13.70 -7.74 -10.63
C LYS A 36 13.23 -8.01 -9.20
N THR A 37 12.04 -8.58 -9.05
CA THR A 37 11.51 -8.97 -7.74
C THR A 37 12.49 -9.87 -6.99
N GLY A 38 12.85 -9.49 -5.76
CA GLY A 38 13.78 -10.22 -4.89
C GLY A 38 15.25 -9.82 -5.04
N VAL A 39 15.60 -8.92 -5.97
CA VAL A 39 16.95 -8.34 -6.03
C VAL A 39 17.09 -7.25 -4.99
N ALA A 40 18.24 -7.21 -4.29
CA ALA A 40 18.50 -6.22 -3.23
C ALA A 40 18.41 -4.78 -3.75
N CYS A 41 17.92 -3.90 -2.90
CA CYS A 41 17.87 -2.46 -3.17
C CYS A 41 18.38 -1.66 -1.96
N LYS A 42 18.77 -0.40 -2.18
CA LYS A 42 19.52 0.37 -1.18
C LYS A 42 18.66 1.14 -0.19
N LYS A 43 17.49 1.63 -0.61
CA LYS A 43 16.65 2.54 0.20
C LYS A 43 15.18 2.19 0.02
N ALA A 44 14.47 2.00 1.13
CA ALA A 44 13.03 1.78 1.11
C ALA A 44 12.29 2.96 0.45
N GLY A 45 11.23 2.64 -0.27
CA GLY A 45 10.41 3.63 -0.96
C GLY A 45 10.94 4.08 -2.32
N LEU A 46 12.19 3.73 -2.71
CA LEU A 46 12.65 4.00 -4.07
C LEU A 46 11.73 3.33 -5.08
N LYS A 47 11.38 4.08 -6.13
CA LYS A 47 10.53 3.60 -7.22
C LYS A 47 11.32 3.61 -8.51
N THR A 48 11.10 2.61 -9.35
CA THR A 48 11.68 2.55 -10.69
C THR A 48 10.73 1.83 -11.65
N LYS A 49 10.92 2.07 -12.93
CA LYS A 49 10.15 1.44 -14.00
C LYS A 49 11.08 0.66 -14.90
N VAL A 50 10.76 -0.58 -15.18
CA VAL A 50 11.49 -1.44 -16.12
C VAL A 50 10.50 -1.99 -17.14
N GLY A 51 10.61 -1.51 -18.34
CA GLY A 51 9.61 -1.78 -19.38
C GLY A 51 8.23 -1.28 -18.95
N LYS A 52 7.24 -2.16 -18.95
CA LYS A 52 5.86 -1.85 -18.54
C LYS A 52 5.61 -2.07 -17.02
N LYS A 53 6.61 -2.50 -16.26
CA LYS A 53 6.46 -2.86 -14.86
C LYS A 53 7.01 -1.77 -13.94
N ASN A 54 6.24 -1.41 -12.91
CA ASN A 54 6.67 -0.50 -11.85
C ASN A 54 7.15 -1.31 -10.65
N TYR A 55 8.31 -0.92 -10.13
CA TYR A 55 8.93 -1.55 -8.97
C TYR A 55 9.08 -0.56 -7.83
N VAL A 56 9.01 -1.06 -6.62
CA VAL A 56 9.30 -0.34 -5.38
C VAL A 56 10.27 -1.13 -4.53
N CYS A 57 11.22 -0.43 -3.92
CA CYS A 57 12.15 -1.02 -2.96
C CYS A 57 11.47 -1.11 -1.58
N GLY A 58 11.46 -2.29 -1.00
CA GLY A 58 10.87 -2.52 0.31
C GLY A 58 11.17 -3.92 0.85
N ARG A 59 10.66 -4.19 2.04
CA ARG A 59 10.67 -5.55 2.59
C ARG A 59 9.51 -6.32 1.97
N ASN A 60 9.83 -7.42 1.29
CA ASN A 60 8.82 -8.30 0.72
C ASN A 60 8.55 -9.45 1.69
N PRO A 61 7.42 -9.47 2.40
CA PRO A 61 7.14 -10.47 3.43
C PRO A 61 7.07 -11.89 2.87
N TYR A 62 6.83 -12.04 1.57
CA TYR A 62 6.67 -13.33 0.91
C TYR A 62 7.95 -13.87 0.25
N VAL A 63 9.00 -13.03 0.12
CA VAL A 63 10.25 -13.42 -0.54
C VAL A 63 11.45 -13.20 0.37
N THR A 64 11.57 -12.01 0.98
CA THR A 64 12.68 -11.61 1.83
C THR A 64 12.21 -10.63 2.90
N PRO A 65 11.61 -11.11 3.99
CA PRO A 65 10.98 -10.25 4.99
C PRO A 65 11.98 -9.37 5.75
N THR A 66 13.24 -9.79 5.84
CA THR A 66 14.28 -9.09 6.61
C THR A 66 15.13 -8.14 5.79
N LYS A 67 15.11 -8.22 4.46
CA LYS A 67 15.98 -7.45 3.57
C LYS A 67 15.18 -6.53 2.65
N LEU A 68 15.79 -5.39 2.29
CA LEU A 68 15.24 -4.52 1.26
C LEU A 68 15.48 -5.12 -0.12
N THR A 69 14.40 -5.37 -0.84
CA THR A 69 14.43 -5.91 -2.20
C THR A 69 13.45 -5.19 -3.10
N TRP A 70 13.72 -5.19 -4.39
CA TRP A 70 12.76 -4.74 -5.38
C TRP A 70 11.56 -5.67 -5.43
N MET A 71 10.37 -5.10 -5.45
CA MET A 71 9.11 -5.82 -5.66
C MET A 71 8.24 -5.05 -6.64
N LEU A 72 7.31 -5.72 -7.30
CA LEU A 72 6.31 -5.05 -8.12
C LEU A 72 5.46 -4.13 -7.24
N SER A 73 5.12 -2.94 -7.73
CA SER A 73 4.25 -2.01 -6.99
C SER A 73 2.89 -2.62 -6.66
N THR A 74 2.38 -3.47 -7.54
CA THR A 74 1.14 -4.24 -7.32
C THR A 74 1.28 -5.25 -6.16
N CYS A 75 2.47 -5.88 -6.01
CA CYS A 75 2.76 -6.74 -4.87
C CYS A 75 2.68 -5.95 -3.56
N LYS A 76 3.31 -4.76 -3.52
CA LYS A 76 3.25 -3.91 -2.33
C LYS A 76 1.83 -3.48 -1.98
N GLN A 77 1.09 -2.98 -2.96
CA GLN A 77 -0.30 -2.52 -2.75
C GLN A 77 -1.20 -3.64 -2.25
N ALA A 78 -1.14 -4.81 -2.89
CA ALA A 78 -1.92 -5.97 -2.45
C ALA A 78 -1.50 -6.45 -1.07
N GLY A 79 -0.20 -6.39 -0.74
CA GLY A 79 0.32 -6.71 0.59
C GLY A 79 -0.19 -5.76 1.67
N ASP A 80 -0.20 -4.46 1.39
CA ASP A 80 -0.70 -3.45 2.33
C ASP A 80 -2.22 -3.67 2.61
N LEU A 81 -3.01 -4.02 1.59
CA LEU A 81 -4.43 -4.35 1.76
C LEU A 81 -4.63 -5.65 2.56
N LEU A 82 -3.81 -6.65 2.31
CA LEU A 82 -3.89 -7.91 3.04
C LEU A 82 -3.53 -7.74 4.52
N VAL A 83 -2.56 -6.89 4.85
CA VAL A 83 -2.23 -6.53 6.24
C VAL A 83 -3.45 -5.91 6.92
N GLN A 84 -4.10 -4.93 6.29
CA GLN A 84 -5.31 -4.30 6.84
C GLN A 84 -6.46 -5.32 7.05
N ALA A 85 -6.65 -6.24 6.10
CA ALA A 85 -7.65 -7.28 6.22
C ALA A 85 -7.37 -8.22 7.40
N LYS A 86 -6.10 -8.57 7.63
CA LYS A 86 -5.68 -9.38 8.78
C LYS A 86 -5.84 -8.66 10.11
N GLU A 87 -5.50 -7.39 10.17
CA GLU A 87 -5.73 -6.57 11.37
C GLU A 87 -7.23 -6.51 11.72
N ALA A 88 -8.09 -6.40 10.71
CA ALA A 88 -9.54 -6.47 10.91
C ALA A 88 -9.99 -7.86 11.38
N GLU A 89 -9.44 -8.94 10.82
CA GLU A 89 -9.70 -10.32 11.25
C GLU A 89 -9.30 -10.52 12.71
N GLU A 90 -8.11 -10.06 13.12
CA GLU A 90 -7.62 -10.13 14.50
C GLU A 90 -8.51 -9.35 15.47
N MET A 91 -8.97 -8.16 15.09
CA MET A 91 -9.92 -7.38 15.92
C MET A 91 -11.25 -8.11 16.09
N MET A 92 -11.78 -8.71 15.03
CA MET A 92 -13.01 -9.50 15.10
C MET A 92 -12.82 -10.74 15.98
N LEU A 93 -11.69 -11.43 15.90
CA LEU A 93 -11.37 -12.58 16.71
C LEU A 93 -11.24 -12.18 18.19
N MET A 94 -10.62 -11.04 18.48
CA MET A 94 -10.54 -10.52 19.85
C MET A 94 -11.92 -10.27 20.43
N GLN A 95 -12.84 -9.68 19.66
CA GLN A 95 -14.23 -9.52 20.09
C GLN A 95 -14.92 -10.87 20.29
N ALA A 96 -14.76 -11.81 19.36
CA ALA A 96 -15.33 -13.14 19.46
C ALA A 96 -14.87 -13.87 20.74
N THR A 97 -13.60 -13.71 21.16
CA THR A 97 -13.07 -14.34 22.36
C THR A 97 -13.70 -13.79 23.65
N ILE A 98 -14.12 -12.52 23.68
CA ILE A 98 -14.86 -11.93 24.79
C ILE A 98 -16.21 -12.66 24.99
N PHE A 99 -16.82 -13.13 23.91
CA PHE A 99 -18.05 -13.91 23.93
C PHE A 99 -17.84 -15.43 24.05
N GLY A 100 -16.58 -15.87 24.25
CA GLY A 100 -16.23 -17.27 24.47
C GLY A 100 -15.95 -18.09 23.21
N TYR A 101 -15.93 -17.48 22.03
CA TYR A 101 -15.57 -18.15 20.77
C TYR A 101 -14.06 -18.13 20.54
N LYS A 102 -13.49 -19.25 20.14
CA LYS A 102 -12.03 -19.39 19.90
C LYS A 102 -11.63 -19.06 18.46
N THR A 103 -12.57 -19.13 17.55
CA THR A 103 -12.34 -18.85 16.12
C THR A 103 -13.50 -18.04 15.53
N LEU A 104 -13.24 -17.34 14.42
CA LEU A 104 -14.30 -16.65 13.67
C LEU A 104 -15.29 -17.64 13.05
N THR A 105 -14.86 -18.84 12.71
CA THR A 105 -15.76 -19.90 12.22
C THR A 105 -16.74 -20.36 13.28
N GLU A 106 -16.30 -20.50 14.54
CA GLU A 106 -17.21 -20.79 15.66
C GLU A 106 -18.22 -19.68 15.89
N LEU A 107 -17.77 -18.41 15.86
CA LEU A 107 -18.65 -17.25 15.93
C LEU A 107 -19.67 -17.27 14.79
N GLY A 108 -19.22 -17.46 13.55
CA GLY A 108 -20.09 -17.51 12.39
C GLY A 108 -21.12 -18.63 12.51
N THR A 109 -20.74 -19.81 12.98
CA THR A 109 -21.64 -20.94 13.20
C THR A 109 -22.72 -20.61 14.27
N ALA A 110 -22.33 -19.89 15.33
CA ALA A 110 -23.25 -19.50 16.38
C ALA A 110 -24.25 -18.42 15.92
N LEU A 111 -23.81 -17.50 15.05
CA LEU A 111 -24.68 -16.48 14.48
C LEU A 111 -25.63 -17.06 13.41
N GLY A 112 -25.14 -18.01 12.60
CA GLY A 112 -25.91 -18.64 11.53
C GLY A 112 -26.23 -17.71 10.36
N GLY A 113 -27.05 -18.20 9.44
CA GLY A 113 -27.63 -17.41 8.36
C GLY A 113 -26.61 -16.70 7.46
N GLN A 114 -26.85 -15.42 7.16
CA GLN A 114 -26.01 -14.61 6.29
C GLN A 114 -24.68 -14.24 6.97
N GLU A 115 -24.70 -13.98 8.28
CA GLU A 115 -23.53 -13.64 9.07
C GLU A 115 -22.48 -14.76 9.06
N GLN A 116 -22.90 -16.01 9.16
CA GLN A 116 -22.00 -17.17 9.02
C GLN A 116 -21.33 -17.20 7.65
N LYS A 117 -22.10 -16.94 6.60
CA LYS A 117 -21.56 -16.91 5.25
C LYS A 117 -20.56 -15.80 5.07
N ASP A 118 -20.87 -14.58 5.51
CA ASP A 118 -20.00 -13.40 5.39
C ASP A 118 -18.65 -13.60 6.11
N ILE A 119 -18.69 -14.17 7.32
CA ILE A 119 -17.49 -14.50 8.08
C ILE A 119 -16.64 -15.55 7.36
N ASN A 120 -17.24 -16.62 6.85
CA ASN A 120 -16.53 -17.67 6.14
C ASN A 120 -15.93 -17.14 4.83
N ASP A 121 -16.64 -16.29 4.10
CA ASP A 121 -16.17 -15.66 2.87
C ASP A 121 -15.00 -14.71 3.15
N LEU A 122 -15.03 -13.97 4.27
CA LEU A 122 -13.91 -13.12 4.72
C LEU A 122 -12.66 -13.96 4.99
N VAL A 123 -12.74 -14.96 5.85
CA VAL A 123 -11.61 -15.83 6.20
C VAL A 123 -11.02 -16.50 4.95
N LYS A 124 -11.88 -16.99 4.07
CA LYS A 124 -11.47 -17.58 2.79
C LYS A 124 -10.76 -16.55 1.91
N THR A 125 -11.29 -15.35 1.77
CA THR A 125 -10.71 -14.28 0.94
C THR A 125 -9.32 -13.90 1.41
N ILE A 126 -9.08 -13.84 2.72
CA ILE A 126 -7.76 -13.57 3.31
C ILE A 126 -6.79 -14.70 2.96
N ALA A 127 -7.19 -15.96 3.15
CA ALA A 127 -6.35 -17.12 2.83
C ALA A 127 -6.00 -17.20 1.34
N ASP A 128 -6.98 -17.01 0.46
CA ASP A 128 -6.78 -16.98 -1.00
C ASP A 128 -5.86 -15.81 -1.41
N GLY A 129 -6.02 -14.66 -0.77
CA GLY A 129 -5.16 -13.48 -0.95
C GLY A 129 -3.71 -13.79 -0.61
N GLU A 130 -3.43 -14.43 0.52
CA GLU A 130 -2.07 -14.86 0.89
C GLU A 130 -1.46 -15.83 -0.11
N ALA A 131 -2.23 -16.81 -0.55
CA ALA A 131 -1.79 -17.78 -1.55
C ALA A 131 -1.45 -17.09 -2.89
N ALA A 132 -2.28 -16.17 -3.34
CA ALA A 132 -2.05 -15.38 -4.54
C ALA A 132 -0.80 -14.50 -4.42
N MET A 133 -0.57 -13.89 -3.26
CA MET A 133 0.64 -13.09 -2.99
C MET A 133 1.90 -13.93 -3.11
N LYS A 134 1.95 -15.08 -2.44
CA LYS A 134 3.11 -15.99 -2.46
C LYS A 134 3.39 -16.54 -3.86
N ASN A 135 2.36 -17.02 -4.53
CA ASN A 135 2.51 -17.83 -5.73
C ASN A 135 2.57 -17.01 -7.02
N THR A 136 2.02 -15.80 -7.02
CA THR A 136 1.81 -15.02 -8.24
C THR A 136 2.40 -13.62 -8.17
N LEU A 137 1.87 -12.76 -7.31
CA LEU A 137 2.16 -11.33 -7.33
C LEU A 137 3.54 -10.97 -6.82
N CYS A 138 3.99 -11.65 -5.75
CA CYS A 138 5.23 -11.34 -5.05
C CYS A 138 6.36 -12.34 -5.32
N LYS A 139 6.14 -13.28 -6.22
CA LYS A 139 7.11 -14.33 -6.55
C LYS A 139 8.45 -13.74 -7.02
N ARG A 140 9.54 -14.34 -6.57
CA ARG A 140 10.90 -13.96 -6.94
C ARG A 140 11.12 -14.08 -8.47
N GLY A 141 11.83 -13.13 -9.07
CA GLY A 141 12.22 -13.17 -10.49
C GLY A 141 11.19 -12.57 -11.47
N LYS A 142 10.04 -12.07 -10.97
CA LYS A 142 9.07 -11.36 -11.83
C LYS A 142 9.42 -9.90 -12.05
#